data_0479ec1c445ffa6c411423abde69e294
#
_entry.id   0479ec1c445ffa6c411423abde69e294
#
_cell.length_a   1.000
_cell.length_b   1.000
_cell.length_c   1.000
_cell.angle_alpha   90.00
_cell.angle_beta   90.00
_cell.angle_gamma   90.00
#
_symmetry.space_group_name_H-M   'P 1'
#
loop_
_entity.id
_entity.type
_entity.pdbx_description
1 polymer ?
#
loop_
_entity_poly.entity_id
_entity_poly.type
_entity_poly.pdbx_seq_one_letter_code
_entity_poly.pdbx_strand_id
1 'polypeptide(L)'
;MSPVVDLILVLVLMPAAMYALIVGWRGANWLAEKRCKPPAPEPIDRLTANLRRLRAELDDTETRDGLTAKHHRVRALRGAYIDTLTAACQRLDVPPPPGDRAPLAEIYRVEAALRQRGLDVRETAAR
;
A
#
# COMPACT_ATOMS: atom_id res chain seq x y z
N MET A 1 -35.99 36.66 22.42
CA MET A 1 -35.13 36.47 21.22
C MET A 1 -36.05 36.01 20.11
N SER A 2 -35.96 36.60 18.94
CA SER A 2 -36.90 36.24 17.85
C SER A 2 -36.41 34.95 17.19
N PRO A 3 -37.31 34.03 16.79
CA PRO A 3 -36.95 32.74 16.17
C PRO A 3 -36.13 32.90 14.88
N VAL A 4 -36.17 34.09 14.30
CA VAL A 4 -35.40 34.44 13.12
C VAL A 4 -33.90 34.57 13.43
N VAL A 5 -33.53 35.06 14.59
CA VAL A 5 -32.13 35.21 15.02
C VAL A 5 -31.53 33.83 15.32
N ASP A 6 -32.29 32.93 15.94
CA ASP A 6 -31.84 31.56 16.20
C ASP A 6 -31.65 30.78 14.92
N LEU A 7 -32.54 30.95 13.94
CA LEU A 7 -32.42 30.30 12.64
C LEU A 7 -31.18 30.78 11.86
N ILE A 8 -30.88 32.08 11.86
CA ILE A 8 -29.71 32.66 11.23
C ILE A 8 -28.44 32.19 11.93
N LEU A 9 -28.43 32.11 13.24
CA LEU A 9 -27.31 31.64 14.05
C LEU A 9 -26.95 30.18 13.71
N VAL A 10 -27.95 29.31 13.61
CA VAL A 10 -27.75 27.89 13.22
C VAL A 10 -27.26 27.76 11.78
N LEU A 11 -27.82 28.57 10.87
CA LEU A 11 -27.47 28.51 9.44
C LEU A 11 -26.02 28.96 9.15
N VAL A 12 -25.46 29.83 9.99
CA VAL A 12 -24.09 30.34 9.86
C VAL A 12 -23.08 29.49 10.66
N LEU A 13 -23.45 29.03 11.87
CA LEU A 13 -22.53 28.26 12.72
C LEU A 13 -22.32 26.82 12.24
N MET A 14 -23.33 26.18 11.64
CA MET A 14 -23.21 24.81 11.13
C MET A 14 -22.15 24.67 10.04
N PRO A 15 -22.15 25.47 8.96
CA PRO A 15 -21.12 25.36 7.95
C PRO A 15 -19.74 25.78 8.44
N ALA A 16 -19.66 26.74 9.36
CA ALA A 16 -18.39 27.15 9.95
C ALA A 16 -17.76 26.03 10.81
N ALA A 17 -18.57 25.32 11.60
CA ALA A 17 -18.11 24.17 12.39
C ALA A 17 -17.68 23.00 11.50
N MET A 18 -18.42 22.69 10.44
CA MET A 18 -18.02 21.67 9.46
C MET A 18 -16.72 22.03 8.74
N TYR A 19 -16.56 23.29 8.36
CA TYR A 19 -15.33 23.74 7.71
C TYR A 19 -14.12 23.64 8.65
N ALA A 20 -14.26 24.02 9.92
CA ALA A 20 -13.22 23.90 10.94
C ALA A 20 -12.82 22.42 11.19
N LEU A 21 -13.78 21.48 11.19
CA LEU A 21 -13.52 20.06 11.32
C LEU A 21 -12.76 19.50 10.12
N ILE A 22 -13.13 19.89 8.90
CA ILE A 22 -12.46 19.43 7.67
C ILE A 22 -11.02 19.96 7.60
N VAL A 23 -10.83 21.26 7.91
CA VAL A 23 -9.49 21.87 7.91
C VAL A 23 -8.63 21.30 9.03
N GLY A 24 -9.21 21.09 10.22
CA GLY A 24 -8.52 20.46 11.35
C GLY A 24 -8.08 19.04 11.04
N TRP A 25 -8.93 18.23 10.41
CA TRP A 25 -8.58 16.85 10.03
C TRP A 25 -7.53 16.79 8.94
N ARG A 26 -7.61 17.68 7.95
CA ARG A 26 -6.55 17.79 6.91
C ARG A 26 -5.21 18.24 7.48
N GLY A 27 -5.23 19.19 8.43
CA GLY A 27 -4.02 19.64 9.12
C GLY A 27 -3.41 18.56 10.01
N ALA A 28 -4.23 17.81 10.76
CA ALA A 28 -3.77 16.68 11.57
C ALA A 28 -3.18 15.54 10.73
N ASN A 29 -3.79 15.23 9.60
CA ASN A 29 -3.29 14.21 8.66
C ASN A 29 -1.96 14.64 8.03
N TRP A 30 -1.82 15.91 7.63
CA TRP A 30 -0.58 16.45 7.09
C TRP A 30 0.57 16.47 8.13
N LEU A 31 0.25 16.77 9.41
CA LEU A 31 1.20 16.71 10.52
C LEU A 31 1.59 15.27 10.89
N ALA A 32 0.65 14.33 10.81
CA ALA A 32 0.93 12.91 11.01
C ALA A 32 1.85 12.36 9.90
N GLU A 33 1.63 12.77 8.65
CA GLU A 33 2.46 12.40 7.51
C GLU A 33 3.88 12.97 7.59
N LYS A 34 4.04 14.20 8.10
CA LYS A 34 5.36 14.79 8.37
C LYS A 34 6.09 14.19 9.58
N ARG A 35 5.36 13.68 10.57
CA ARG A 35 5.94 13.03 11.75
C ARG A 35 6.34 11.58 11.50
N CYS A 36 5.75 10.93 10.53
CA CYS A 36 6.27 9.67 10.00
C CYS A 36 7.56 9.98 9.22
N LYS A 37 8.68 10.06 9.95
CA LYS A 37 10.01 9.97 9.33
C LYS A 37 9.97 8.75 8.42
N PRO A 38 10.24 8.89 7.11
CA PRO A 38 10.23 7.73 6.24
C PRO A 38 11.10 6.65 6.87
N PRO A 39 10.62 5.43 7.05
CA PRO A 39 11.41 4.37 7.63
C PRO A 39 12.72 4.28 6.85
N ALA A 40 13.83 4.08 7.56
CA ALA A 40 15.12 3.90 6.92
C ALA A 40 14.97 2.86 5.80
N PRO A 41 15.55 3.09 4.60
CA PRO A 41 15.37 2.20 3.48
C PRO A 41 15.73 0.78 3.88
N GLU A 42 14.78 -0.14 3.74
CA GLU A 42 14.91 -1.52 4.18
C GLU A 42 16.08 -2.20 3.47
N PRO A 43 16.92 -2.99 4.15
CA PRO A 43 18.01 -3.72 3.53
C PRO A 43 17.50 -4.63 2.42
N ILE A 44 18.26 -4.75 1.33
CA ILE A 44 17.86 -5.54 0.16
C ILE A 44 17.59 -7.02 0.50
N ASP A 45 18.34 -7.57 1.44
CA ASP A 45 18.16 -8.96 1.89
C ASP A 45 16.80 -9.18 2.55
N ARG A 46 16.35 -8.20 3.34
CA ARG A 46 15.03 -8.25 3.98
C ARG A 46 13.91 -8.09 2.96
N LEU A 47 14.06 -7.19 1.98
CA LEU A 47 13.11 -7.06 0.86
C LEU A 47 13.01 -8.36 0.08
N THR A 48 14.14 -9.00 -0.20
CA THR A 48 14.18 -10.28 -0.90
C THR A 48 13.47 -11.38 -0.11
N ALA A 49 13.72 -11.48 1.18
CA ALA A 49 13.07 -12.45 2.06
C ALA A 49 11.53 -12.21 2.14
N ASN A 50 11.11 -10.95 2.25
CA ASN A 50 9.70 -10.59 2.25
C ASN A 50 9.01 -10.91 0.92
N LEU A 51 9.65 -10.63 -0.21
CA LEU A 51 9.12 -10.97 -1.55
C LEU A 51 8.92 -12.47 -1.71
N ARG A 52 9.91 -13.27 -1.31
CA ARG A 52 9.81 -14.74 -1.36
C ARG A 52 8.68 -15.27 -0.48
N ARG A 53 8.56 -14.76 0.74
CA ARG A 53 7.48 -15.12 1.65
C ARG A 53 6.11 -14.78 1.09
N LEU A 54 5.91 -13.54 0.62
CA LEU A 54 4.63 -13.09 0.07
C LEU A 54 4.27 -13.86 -1.19
N ARG A 55 5.24 -14.22 -2.01
CA ARG A 55 5.02 -15.04 -3.21
C ARG A 55 4.54 -16.45 -2.81
N ALA A 56 5.20 -17.08 -1.87
CA ALA A 56 4.80 -18.40 -1.37
C ALA A 56 3.40 -18.39 -0.74
N GLU A 57 3.05 -17.33 0.02
CA GLU A 57 1.71 -17.17 0.60
C GLU A 57 0.63 -16.95 -0.47
N LEU A 58 0.95 -16.23 -1.55
CA LEU A 58 0.04 -16.07 -2.70
C LEU A 58 -0.23 -17.40 -3.38
N ASP A 59 0.82 -18.16 -3.73
CA ASP A 59 0.72 -19.44 -4.38
C ASP A 59 -0.06 -20.46 -3.50
N ASP A 60 0.18 -20.49 -2.18
CA ASP A 60 -0.55 -21.33 -1.24
C ASP A 60 -2.04 -20.92 -1.12
N THR A 61 -2.32 -19.62 -1.09
CA THR A 61 -3.70 -19.11 -0.99
C THR A 61 -4.49 -19.36 -2.27
N GLU A 62 -3.86 -19.30 -3.43
CA GLU A 62 -4.50 -19.58 -4.73
C GLU A 62 -4.84 -21.07 -4.88
N THR A 63 -4.01 -21.96 -4.34
CA THR A 63 -4.20 -23.43 -4.41
C THR A 63 -5.21 -23.96 -3.40
N ARG A 64 -5.47 -23.26 -2.30
CA ARG A 64 -6.46 -23.67 -1.30
C ARG A 64 -7.87 -23.31 -1.72
N ASP A 65 -8.69 -24.33 -2.01
CA ASP A 65 -10.12 -24.17 -2.29
C ASP A 65 -10.95 -23.99 -0.99
N GLY A 66 -11.99 -23.13 -1.05
CA GLY A 66 -13.07 -23.13 -0.07
C GLY A 66 -13.09 -22.03 0.99
N LEU A 67 -12.32 -20.94 0.86
CA LEU A 67 -12.37 -19.82 1.81
C LEU A 67 -13.27 -18.69 1.30
N THR A 68 -14.35 -18.40 2.03
CA THR A 68 -15.26 -17.26 1.76
C THR A 68 -14.51 -15.90 1.74
N ALA A 69 -13.41 -15.80 2.46
CA ALA A 69 -12.54 -14.62 2.50
C ALA A 69 -11.35 -14.66 1.51
N LYS A 70 -11.27 -15.68 0.64
CA LYS A 70 -10.14 -15.90 -0.28
C LYS A 70 -9.85 -14.67 -1.13
N HIS A 71 -10.87 -14.07 -1.74
CA HIS A 71 -10.69 -12.91 -2.62
C HIS A 71 -10.11 -11.69 -1.90
N HIS A 72 -10.53 -11.42 -0.67
CA HIS A 72 -9.99 -10.32 0.14
C HIS A 72 -8.55 -10.59 0.54
N ARG A 73 -8.23 -11.81 0.92
CA ARG A 73 -6.88 -12.22 1.33
C ARG A 73 -5.91 -12.17 0.14
N VAL A 74 -6.28 -12.72 -1.01
CA VAL A 74 -5.47 -12.67 -2.23
C VAL A 74 -5.22 -11.22 -2.66
N ARG A 75 -6.24 -10.36 -2.61
CA ARG A 75 -6.09 -8.95 -2.94
C ARG A 75 -5.12 -8.24 -1.98
N ALA A 76 -5.23 -8.49 -0.68
CA ALA A 76 -4.35 -7.88 0.33
C ALA A 76 -2.90 -8.37 0.16
N LEU A 77 -2.69 -9.66 -0.04
CA LEU A 77 -1.36 -10.25 -0.28
C LEU A 77 -0.74 -9.72 -1.57
N ARG A 78 -1.54 -9.61 -2.64
CA ARG A 78 -1.09 -9.06 -3.91
C ARG A 78 -0.69 -7.59 -3.78
N GLY A 79 -1.46 -6.77 -3.05
CA GLY A 79 -1.11 -5.39 -2.73
C GLY A 79 0.23 -5.30 -2.01
N ALA A 80 0.39 -6.03 -0.91
CA ALA A 80 1.63 -6.09 -0.15
C ALA A 80 2.83 -6.56 -0.99
N TYR A 81 2.61 -7.52 -1.90
CA TYR A 81 3.64 -7.98 -2.82
C TYR A 81 4.08 -6.88 -3.80
N ILE A 82 3.13 -6.16 -4.42
CA ILE A 82 3.42 -5.06 -5.35
C ILE A 82 4.15 -3.91 -4.63
N ASP A 83 3.75 -3.56 -3.41
CA ASP A 83 4.42 -2.54 -2.60
C ASP A 83 5.87 -2.91 -2.31
N THR A 84 6.11 -4.15 -1.88
CA THR A 84 7.47 -4.65 -1.61
C THR A 84 8.30 -4.76 -2.89
N LEU A 85 7.67 -5.15 -4.00
CA LEU A 85 8.30 -5.20 -5.32
C LEU A 85 8.72 -3.80 -5.79
N THR A 86 7.86 -2.80 -5.59
CA THR A 86 8.15 -1.39 -5.89
C THR A 86 9.32 -0.87 -5.08
N ALA A 87 9.39 -1.19 -3.78
CA ALA A 87 10.52 -0.83 -2.93
C ALA A 87 11.83 -1.47 -3.41
N ALA A 88 11.80 -2.73 -3.84
CA ALA A 88 12.97 -3.41 -4.42
C ALA A 88 13.41 -2.76 -5.74
N CYS A 89 12.46 -2.38 -6.60
CA CYS A 89 12.72 -1.66 -7.84
C CYS A 89 13.43 -0.33 -7.60
N GLN A 90 12.97 0.44 -6.64
CA GLN A 90 13.61 1.71 -6.24
C GLN A 90 15.05 1.52 -5.76
N ARG A 91 15.32 0.42 -5.07
CA ARG A 91 16.67 0.11 -4.55
C ARG A 91 17.64 -0.32 -5.64
N LEU A 92 17.15 -0.97 -6.69
CA LEU A 92 17.96 -1.53 -7.77
C LEU A 92 17.89 -0.72 -9.08
N ASP A 93 17.25 0.44 -9.03
CA ASP A 93 17.05 1.31 -10.19
C ASP A 93 16.38 0.57 -11.36
N VAL A 94 15.29 -0.12 -11.05
CA VAL A 94 14.43 -0.82 -12.02
C VAL A 94 13.08 -0.10 -12.09
N PRO A 95 12.49 0.11 -13.28
CA PRO A 95 11.16 0.70 -13.41
C PRO A 95 10.11 -0.15 -12.66
N PRO A 96 9.33 0.44 -11.73
CA PRO A 96 8.33 -0.27 -10.95
C PRO A 96 7.13 -0.68 -11.82
N PRO A 97 6.30 -1.63 -11.35
CA PRO A 97 5.05 -1.96 -12.02
C PRO A 97 4.07 -0.77 -11.99
N PRO A 98 3.17 -0.64 -12.99
CA PRO A 98 2.20 0.46 -13.04
C PRO A 98 1.06 0.27 -12.03
N GLY A 99 1.21 0.84 -10.82
CA GLY A 99 0.16 0.89 -9.79
C GLY A 99 -0.19 -0.44 -9.12
N ASP A 100 -1.10 -0.37 -8.15
CA ASP A 100 -1.47 -1.47 -7.25
C ASP A 100 -2.19 -2.65 -7.93
N ARG A 101 -2.67 -2.46 -9.15
CA ARG A 101 -3.39 -3.46 -9.95
C ARG A 101 -2.64 -3.85 -11.20
N ALA A 102 -1.32 -3.79 -11.17
CA ALA A 102 -0.50 -4.18 -12.30
C ALA A 102 -0.88 -5.57 -12.82
N PRO A 103 -1.02 -5.76 -14.15
CA PRO A 103 -1.28 -7.06 -14.74
C PRO A 103 -0.12 -8.02 -14.45
N LEU A 104 -0.40 -9.32 -14.41
CA LEU A 104 0.59 -10.37 -14.11
C LEU A 104 1.81 -10.30 -15.05
N ALA A 105 1.58 -9.98 -16.32
CA ALA A 105 2.66 -9.83 -17.31
C ALA A 105 3.68 -8.74 -16.90
N GLU A 106 3.19 -7.62 -16.35
CA GLU A 106 4.06 -6.55 -15.85
C GLU A 106 4.81 -6.95 -14.60
N ILE A 107 4.17 -7.69 -13.70
CA ILE A 107 4.81 -8.25 -12.50
C ILE A 107 5.95 -9.19 -12.92
N TYR A 108 5.71 -10.09 -13.86
CA TYR A 108 6.74 -11.01 -14.37
C TYR A 108 7.89 -10.28 -15.09
N ARG A 109 7.58 -9.21 -15.82
CA ARG A 109 8.60 -8.35 -16.44
C ARG A 109 9.52 -7.74 -15.38
N VAL A 110 8.94 -7.20 -14.32
CA VAL A 110 9.69 -6.58 -13.21
C VAL A 110 10.50 -7.63 -12.46
N GLU A 111 9.93 -8.79 -12.14
CA GLU A 111 10.65 -9.92 -11.52
C GLU A 111 11.87 -10.34 -12.36
N ALA A 112 11.71 -10.43 -13.68
CA ALA A 112 12.82 -10.75 -14.59
C ALA A 112 13.91 -9.67 -14.59
N ALA A 113 13.54 -8.40 -14.57
CA ALA A 113 14.48 -7.29 -14.49
C ALA A 113 15.24 -7.27 -13.14
N LEU A 114 14.55 -7.55 -12.03
CA LEU A 114 15.18 -7.67 -10.71
C LEU A 114 16.16 -8.85 -10.65
N ARG A 115 15.81 -9.99 -11.27
CA ARG A 115 16.69 -11.15 -11.38
C ARG A 115 18.00 -10.80 -12.12
N GLN A 116 17.93 -10.02 -13.20
CA GLN A 116 19.11 -9.54 -13.91
C GLN A 116 20.02 -8.65 -13.04
N ARG A 117 19.45 -8.02 -12.00
CA ARG A 117 20.18 -7.24 -11.00
C ARG A 117 20.63 -8.06 -9.78
N GLY A 118 20.46 -9.40 -9.82
CA GLY A 118 20.88 -10.31 -8.76
C GLY A 118 19.86 -10.61 -7.68
N LEU A 119 18.60 -10.10 -7.81
CA LEU A 119 17.55 -10.38 -6.87
C LEU A 119 16.58 -11.42 -7.46
N ASP A 120 16.73 -12.69 -7.10
CA ASP A 120 15.80 -13.75 -7.52
C ASP A 120 14.70 -13.95 -6.48
N VAL A 121 13.47 -13.58 -6.87
CA VAL A 121 12.27 -13.71 -6.04
C VAL A 121 11.77 -15.17 -6.00
N ARG A 122 12.07 -15.95 -7.03
CA ARG A 122 11.57 -17.33 -7.21
C ARG A 122 12.49 -18.40 -6.66
N GLU A 123 13.72 -18.04 -6.31
CA GLU A 123 14.65 -18.98 -5.71
C GLU A 123 14.14 -19.38 -4.34
N THR A 124 13.44 -20.52 -4.29
CA THR A 124 13.19 -21.21 -3.04
C THR A 124 14.55 -21.62 -2.52
N ALA A 125 14.93 -21.14 -1.32
CA ALA A 125 16.15 -21.60 -0.69
C ALA A 125 16.15 -23.13 -0.74
N ALA A 126 16.98 -23.69 -1.60
CA ALA A 126 17.22 -25.11 -1.63
C ALA A 126 17.75 -25.50 -0.25
N ARG A 127 16.91 -26.21 0.53
CA ARG A 127 17.31 -26.87 1.75
C ARG A 127 18.14 -28.09 1.41
#